data_32f3f13eea02da1ac5b380801f6aa86b
#
_entry.id   32f3f13eea02da1ac5b380801f6aa86b
#
_cell.length_a   1.000
_cell.length_b   1.000
_cell.length_c   1.000
_cell.angle_alpha   90.00
_cell.angle_beta   90.00
_cell.angle_gamma   90.00
#
_symmetry.space_group_name_H-M   'P 1'
#
loop_
_entity.id
_entity.type
_entity.pdbx_description
1 polymer ?
#
loop_
_entity_poly.entity_id
_entity_poly.type
_entity_poly.pdbx_seq_one_letter_code
_entity_poly.pdbx_strand_id
1 'polypeptide(L)'
;MDWTAISAWISAAGLVVTAVSAWVALTELRHNQNWNRRKASEETLSKLVLGEFPESLDQLVSRFKWDPIADSKNYDEIIKGFNEDEQFELNRLLRRLLRILETLFIHVKHGILSEEICYDYLASIVPNLYQKCGQFIENERYSRGDQRVFENFSRYADIWMKRNSDFKSNRAQATSMQGKRKVT
;
A
#
# COMPACT_ATOMS: atom_id res chain seq x y z
N MET A 1 5.96 59.71 -29.95
CA MET A 1 5.47 58.41 -29.40
C MET A 1 6.55 57.39 -29.68
N ASP A 2 7.10 56.79 -28.62
CA ASP A 2 8.32 55.97 -28.74
C ASP A 2 7.93 54.54 -29.09
N TRP A 3 8.03 54.17 -30.36
CA TRP A 3 7.65 52.87 -30.91
C TRP A 3 8.45 51.71 -30.28
N THR A 4 9.66 51.99 -29.78
CA THR A 4 10.50 51.00 -29.11
C THR A 4 9.94 50.63 -27.74
N ALA A 5 9.39 51.60 -27.01
CA ALA A 5 8.72 51.32 -25.72
C ALA A 5 7.44 50.49 -25.90
N ILE A 6 6.65 50.78 -26.93
CA ILE A 6 5.41 50.04 -27.21
C ILE A 6 5.71 48.59 -27.58
N SER A 7 6.72 48.33 -28.42
CA SER A 7 7.11 46.93 -28.78
C SER A 7 7.64 46.16 -27.61
N ALA A 8 8.37 46.77 -26.68
CA ALA A 8 8.87 46.16 -25.46
C ALA A 8 7.71 45.73 -24.53
N TRP A 9 6.67 46.56 -24.39
CA TRP A 9 5.50 46.23 -23.59
C TRP A 9 4.68 45.06 -24.19
N ILE A 10 4.52 45.02 -25.52
CA ILE A 10 3.84 43.94 -26.23
C ILE A 10 4.58 42.62 -26.03
N SER A 11 5.93 42.63 -26.15
CA SER A 11 6.76 41.45 -25.93
C SER A 11 6.71 40.95 -24.47
N ALA A 12 6.73 41.88 -23.51
CA ALA A 12 6.61 41.50 -22.09
C ALA A 12 5.23 40.90 -21.77
N ALA A 13 4.16 41.47 -22.31
CA ALA A 13 2.82 40.91 -22.16
C ALA A 13 2.71 39.53 -22.79
N GLY A 14 3.29 39.30 -23.96
CA GLY A 14 3.35 37.96 -24.60
C GLY A 14 4.07 36.93 -23.75
N LEU A 15 5.19 37.27 -23.11
CA LEU A 15 5.92 36.38 -22.20
C LEU A 15 5.08 35.99 -20.97
N VAL A 16 4.36 36.94 -20.38
CA VAL A 16 3.50 36.66 -19.23
C VAL A 16 2.36 35.72 -19.61
N VAL A 17 1.70 35.94 -20.74
CA VAL A 17 0.63 35.05 -21.23
C VAL A 17 1.15 33.67 -21.48
N THR A 18 2.34 33.52 -22.10
CA THR A 18 2.96 32.21 -22.35
C THR A 18 3.30 31.50 -21.04
N ALA A 19 3.84 32.23 -20.05
CA ALA A 19 4.17 31.65 -18.75
C ALA A 19 2.92 31.14 -17.99
N VAL A 20 1.84 31.96 -18.01
CA VAL A 20 0.56 31.58 -17.39
C VAL A 20 -0.05 30.35 -18.10
N SER A 21 -0.03 30.33 -19.43
CA SER A 21 -0.55 29.19 -20.20
C SER A 21 0.24 27.92 -19.92
N ALA A 22 1.56 27.99 -19.84
CA ALA A 22 2.42 26.87 -19.47
C ALA A 22 2.13 26.38 -18.04
N TRP A 23 1.92 27.29 -17.09
CA TRP A 23 1.55 26.95 -15.71
C TRP A 23 0.21 26.23 -15.64
N VAL A 24 -0.81 26.73 -16.33
CA VAL A 24 -2.13 26.07 -16.40
C VAL A 24 -2.01 24.68 -17.00
N ALA A 25 -1.32 24.53 -18.13
CA ALA A 25 -1.10 23.24 -18.76
C ALA A 25 -0.38 22.24 -17.83
N LEU A 26 0.63 22.67 -17.09
CA LEU A 26 1.34 21.85 -16.10
C LEU A 26 0.44 21.44 -14.94
N THR A 27 -0.42 22.32 -14.46
CA THR A 27 -1.37 22.00 -13.37
C THR A 27 -2.43 21.02 -13.83
N GLU A 28 -2.96 21.17 -15.03
CA GLU A 28 -3.90 20.22 -15.64
C GLU A 28 -3.28 18.84 -15.88
N LEU A 29 -2.04 18.79 -16.37
CA LEU A 29 -1.31 17.53 -16.53
C LEU A 29 -1.12 16.80 -15.19
N ARG A 30 -0.73 17.50 -14.14
CA ARG A 30 -0.58 16.94 -12.79
C ARG A 30 -1.93 16.44 -12.25
N HIS A 31 -2.98 17.19 -12.44
CA HIS A 31 -4.33 16.81 -12.00
C HIS A 31 -4.80 15.55 -12.73
N ASN A 32 -4.61 15.48 -14.04
CA ASN A 32 -4.97 14.33 -14.88
C ASN A 32 -4.17 13.07 -14.51
N GLN A 33 -2.86 13.22 -14.24
CA GLN A 33 -2.03 12.12 -13.75
C GLN A 33 -2.52 11.57 -12.41
N ASN A 34 -2.83 12.45 -11.45
CA ASN A 34 -3.36 12.05 -10.16
C ASN A 34 -4.72 11.37 -10.26
N TRP A 35 -5.59 11.87 -11.12
CA TRP A 35 -6.88 11.26 -11.41
C TRP A 35 -6.73 9.84 -12.00
N ASN A 36 -5.88 9.71 -13.02
CA ASN A 36 -5.63 8.40 -13.66
C ASN A 36 -5.02 7.40 -12.68
N ARG A 37 -4.12 7.84 -11.79
CA ARG A 37 -3.54 6.99 -10.73
C ARG A 37 -4.61 6.54 -9.72
N ARG A 38 -5.49 7.43 -9.29
CA ARG A 38 -6.59 7.09 -8.38
C ARG A 38 -7.53 6.07 -9.01
N LYS A 39 -7.97 6.31 -10.24
CA LYS A 39 -8.84 5.40 -10.98
C LYS A 39 -8.19 4.02 -11.18
N ALA A 40 -6.93 3.98 -11.60
CA ALA A 40 -6.17 2.73 -11.74
C ALA A 40 -6.02 2.00 -10.40
N SER A 41 -5.82 2.73 -9.30
CA SER A 41 -5.73 2.16 -7.95
C SER A 41 -7.06 1.54 -7.52
N GLU A 42 -8.17 2.24 -7.68
CA GLU A 42 -9.50 1.74 -7.32
C GLU A 42 -9.87 0.50 -8.15
N GLU A 43 -9.59 0.50 -9.46
CA GLU A 43 -9.87 -0.64 -10.33
C GLU A 43 -8.99 -1.84 -9.98
N THR A 44 -7.70 -1.63 -9.73
CA THR A 44 -6.77 -2.71 -9.36
C THR A 44 -7.12 -3.28 -7.99
N LEU A 45 -7.41 -2.42 -7.00
CA LEU A 45 -7.81 -2.85 -5.67
C LEU A 45 -9.15 -3.56 -5.67
N SER A 46 -10.12 -3.10 -6.46
CA SER A 46 -11.40 -3.78 -6.62
C SER A 46 -11.21 -5.20 -7.14
N LYS A 47 -10.41 -5.38 -8.19
CA LYS A 47 -10.06 -6.71 -8.73
C LYS A 47 -9.35 -7.58 -7.68
N LEU A 48 -8.42 -7.00 -6.94
CA LEU A 48 -7.66 -7.70 -5.91
C LEU A 48 -8.53 -8.06 -4.71
N VAL A 49 -9.32 -7.11 -4.21
CA VAL A 49 -10.19 -7.29 -3.01
C VAL A 49 -11.39 -8.18 -3.31
N LEU A 50 -11.92 -8.18 -4.53
CA LEU A 50 -13.08 -8.99 -4.93
C LEU A 50 -12.71 -10.31 -5.65
N GLY A 51 -11.43 -10.49 -6.01
CA GLY A 51 -10.97 -11.59 -6.84
C GLY A 51 -9.91 -12.48 -6.18
N GLU A 52 -8.69 -12.41 -6.65
CA GLU A 52 -7.62 -13.38 -6.34
C GLU A 52 -7.22 -13.44 -4.86
N PHE A 53 -7.29 -12.32 -4.15
CA PHE A 53 -6.86 -12.26 -2.75
C PHE A 53 -7.84 -13.01 -1.81
N PRO A 54 -9.18 -12.75 -1.83
CA PRO A 54 -10.13 -13.53 -1.07
C PRO A 54 -10.11 -15.01 -1.42
N GLU A 55 -10.05 -15.35 -2.71
CA GLU A 55 -9.96 -16.75 -3.15
C GLU A 55 -8.75 -17.46 -2.53
N SER A 56 -7.60 -16.80 -2.49
CA SER A 56 -6.39 -17.36 -1.88
C SER A 56 -6.52 -17.50 -0.35
N LEU A 57 -7.19 -16.57 0.33
CA LEU A 57 -7.50 -16.67 1.75
C LEU A 57 -8.50 -17.78 2.04
N ASP A 58 -9.58 -17.88 1.27
CA ASP A 58 -10.59 -18.93 1.43
C ASP A 58 -9.97 -20.32 1.26
N GLN A 59 -9.02 -20.49 0.36
CA GLN A 59 -8.28 -21.73 0.22
C GLN A 59 -7.41 -22.03 1.46
N LEU A 60 -6.77 -21.03 2.06
CA LEU A 60 -6.03 -21.19 3.32
C LEU A 60 -6.97 -21.61 4.47
N VAL A 61 -8.07 -20.89 4.64
CA VAL A 61 -9.04 -21.16 5.71
C VAL A 61 -9.71 -22.52 5.52
N SER A 62 -10.16 -22.86 4.31
CA SER A 62 -10.89 -24.11 4.05
C SER A 62 -10.01 -25.33 4.19
N ARG A 63 -8.77 -25.31 3.69
CA ARG A 63 -7.86 -26.47 3.68
C ARG A 63 -7.06 -26.60 4.97
N PHE A 64 -6.56 -25.50 5.53
CA PHE A 64 -5.63 -25.52 6.67
C PHE A 64 -6.25 -25.03 7.98
N LYS A 65 -7.53 -24.57 7.94
CA LYS A 65 -8.22 -24.00 9.10
C LYS A 65 -7.43 -22.87 9.75
N TRP A 66 -6.75 -22.09 8.92
CA TRP A 66 -5.94 -20.95 9.34
C TRP A 66 -6.24 -19.70 8.52
N ASP A 67 -6.65 -18.66 9.21
CA ASP A 67 -6.82 -17.30 8.67
C ASP A 67 -5.65 -16.42 9.14
N PRO A 68 -4.66 -16.11 8.28
CA PRO A 68 -3.51 -15.31 8.68
C PRO A 68 -3.86 -13.84 9.00
N ILE A 69 -5.10 -13.41 8.78
CA ILE A 69 -5.57 -12.07 9.12
C ILE A 69 -6.27 -12.06 10.47
N ALA A 70 -7.13 -13.04 10.74
CA ALA A 70 -8.00 -13.08 11.93
C ALA A 70 -7.44 -13.93 13.06
N ASP A 71 -6.70 -15.00 12.77
CA ASP A 71 -6.18 -15.93 13.80
C ASP A 71 -5.05 -15.32 14.61
N SER A 72 -4.90 -15.78 15.85
CA SER A 72 -3.77 -15.44 16.71
C SER A 72 -2.48 -16.17 16.33
N LYS A 73 -2.59 -17.36 15.74
CA LYS A 73 -1.46 -18.25 15.41
C LYS A 73 -0.60 -17.71 14.27
N ASN A 74 0.70 -17.90 14.41
CA ASN A 74 1.68 -17.57 13.39
C ASN A 74 1.97 -18.81 12.50
N TYR A 75 2.65 -18.58 11.37
CA TYR A 75 3.07 -19.61 10.44
C TYR A 75 3.81 -20.78 11.13
N ASP A 76 4.75 -20.51 12.04
CA ASP A 76 5.54 -21.51 12.76
C ASP A 76 4.71 -22.45 13.64
N GLU A 77 3.61 -21.95 14.18
CA GLU A 77 2.71 -22.73 15.02
C GLU A 77 1.83 -23.64 14.18
N ILE A 78 1.44 -23.15 13.01
CA ILE A 78 0.58 -23.89 12.09
C ILE A 78 1.34 -25.00 11.38
N ILE A 79 2.54 -24.71 10.85
CA ILE A 79 3.29 -25.63 10.00
C ILE A 79 3.71 -26.91 10.76
N LYS A 80 3.91 -26.82 12.08
CA LYS A 80 4.30 -27.96 12.92
C LYS A 80 3.26 -29.08 12.96
N GLY A 81 2.00 -28.75 12.68
CA GLY A 81 0.90 -29.73 12.69
C GLY A 81 0.71 -30.48 11.37
N PHE A 82 1.45 -30.10 10.31
CA PHE A 82 1.25 -30.64 8.97
C PHE A 82 2.35 -31.60 8.51
N ASN A 83 1.97 -32.56 7.70
CA ASN A 83 2.91 -33.41 6.98
C ASN A 83 3.60 -32.64 5.83
N GLU A 84 4.59 -33.26 5.17
CA GLU A 84 5.39 -32.59 4.13
C GLU A 84 4.55 -32.11 2.93
N ASP A 85 3.56 -32.88 2.49
CA ASP A 85 2.69 -32.52 1.38
C ASP A 85 1.79 -31.32 1.73
N GLU A 86 1.24 -31.32 2.93
CA GLU A 86 0.44 -30.22 3.46
C GLU A 86 1.28 -28.95 3.63
N GLN A 87 2.51 -29.07 4.12
CA GLN A 87 3.45 -27.96 4.23
C GLN A 87 3.80 -27.39 2.84
N PHE A 88 4.02 -28.24 1.86
CA PHE A 88 4.28 -27.81 0.49
C PHE A 88 3.10 -27.02 -0.09
N GLU A 89 1.87 -27.51 0.08
CA GLU A 89 0.66 -26.83 -0.40
C GLU A 89 0.40 -25.54 0.34
N LEU A 90 0.57 -25.48 1.67
CA LEU A 90 0.48 -24.25 2.47
C LEU A 90 1.47 -23.20 1.95
N ASN A 91 2.73 -23.60 1.77
CA ASN A 91 3.78 -22.71 1.28
C ASN A 91 3.49 -22.20 -0.13
N ARG A 92 2.89 -23.03 -0.99
CA ARG A 92 2.48 -22.67 -2.34
C ARG A 92 1.39 -21.59 -2.31
N LEU A 93 0.38 -21.74 -1.45
CA LEU A 93 -0.71 -20.76 -1.31
C LEU A 93 -0.21 -19.44 -0.70
N LEU A 94 0.61 -19.51 0.35
CA LEU A 94 1.22 -18.30 0.94
C LEU A 94 2.09 -17.55 -0.06
N ARG A 95 2.88 -18.27 -0.85
CA ARG A 95 3.72 -17.68 -1.89
C ARG A 95 2.86 -16.96 -2.94
N ARG A 96 1.72 -17.54 -3.32
CA ARG A 96 0.77 -16.90 -4.25
C ARG A 96 0.19 -15.63 -3.65
N LEU A 97 -0.31 -15.70 -2.40
CA LEU A 97 -0.91 -14.58 -1.68
C LEU A 97 0.07 -13.41 -1.54
N LEU A 98 1.29 -13.68 -1.07
CA LEU A 98 2.31 -12.65 -0.87
C LEU A 98 2.82 -12.07 -2.19
N ARG A 99 2.85 -12.83 -3.29
CA ARG A 99 3.18 -12.30 -4.62
C ARG A 99 2.17 -11.29 -5.14
N ILE A 100 0.89 -11.50 -4.86
CA ILE A 100 -0.16 -10.54 -5.22
C ILE A 100 0.13 -9.20 -4.54
N LEU A 101 0.41 -9.21 -3.24
CA LEU A 101 0.74 -8.00 -2.48
C LEU A 101 2.09 -7.38 -2.88
N GLU A 102 3.10 -8.20 -3.13
CA GLU A 102 4.40 -7.73 -3.64
C GLU A 102 4.24 -6.97 -4.95
N THR A 103 3.47 -7.53 -5.90
CA THR A 103 3.19 -6.88 -7.20
C THR A 103 2.44 -5.55 -7.00
N LEU A 104 1.44 -5.53 -6.10
CA LEU A 104 0.73 -4.31 -5.74
C LEU A 104 1.70 -3.22 -5.26
N PHE A 105 2.59 -3.57 -4.33
CA PHE A 105 3.55 -2.61 -3.76
C PHE A 105 4.66 -2.19 -4.72
N ILE A 106 5.03 -3.02 -5.68
CA ILE A 106 5.87 -2.59 -6.80
C ILE A 106 5.17 -1.47 -7.59
N HIS A 107 3.89 -1.59 -7.89
CA HIS A 107 3.13 -0.55 -8.58
C HIS A 107 3.00 0.73 -7.73
N VAL A 108 2.82 0.61 -6.41
CA VAL A 108 2.85 1.76 -5.49
C VAL A 108 4.22 2.45 -5.51
N LYS A 109 5.30 1.68 -5.38
CA LYS A 109 6.69 2.19 -5.41
C LYS A 109 7.00 2.98 -6.69
N HIS A 110 6.53 2.51 -7.83
CA HIS A 110 6.71 3.18 -9.11
C HIS A 110 5.69 4.28 -9.40
N GLY A 111 4.81 4.57 -8.43
CA GLY A 111 3.83 5.63 -8.56
C GLY A 111 2.73 5.36 -9.58
N ILE A 112 2.52 4.12 -9.98
CA ILE A 112 1.40 3.69 -10.83
C ILE A 112 0.11 3.69 -10.01
N LEU A 113 0.18 3.21 -8.75
CA LEU A 113 -0.93 3.20 -7.81
C LEU A 113 -0.72 4.24 -6.71
N SER A 114 -1.82 4.73 -6.14
CA SER A 114 -1.80 5.62 -4.98
C SER A 114 -1.61 4.81 -3.69
N GLU A 115 -0.55 5.11 -2.93
CA GLU A 115 -0.33 4.49 -1.62
C GLU A 115 -1.48 4.79 -0.65
N GLU A 116 -2.01 6.00 -0.69
CA GLU A 116 -3.09 6.45 0.20
C GLU A 116 -4.34 5.58 0.01
N ILE A 117 -4.75 5.36 -1.23
CA ILE A 117 -5.89 4.49 -1.55
C ILE A 117 -5.59 3.03 -1.15
N CYS A 118 -4.40 2.51 -1.44
CA CYS A 118 -4.01 1.18 -1.01
C CYS A 118 -4.04 1.03 0.51
N TYR A 119 -3.59 2.05 1.24
CA TYR A 119 -3.63 2.07 2.70
C TYR A 119 -5.07 2.04 3.23
N ASP A 120 -5.98 2.82 2.67
CA ASP A 120 -7.39 2.86 3.13
C ASP A 120 -8.06 1.47 3.05
N TYR A 121 -7.72 0.68 2.04
CA TYR A 121 -8.28 -0.68 1.88
C TYR A 121 -7.55 -1.75 2.67
N LEU A 122 -6.24 -1.65 2.85
CA LEU A 122 -5.38 -2.75 3.31
C LEU A 122 -4.63 -2.44 4.61
N ALA A 123 -4.91 -1.30 5.28
CA ALA A 123 -4.17 -0.81 6.44
C ALA A 123 -4.09 -1.79 7.62
N SER A 124 -5.10 -2.64 7.81
CA SER A 124 -5.09 -3.67 8.85
C SER A 124 -4.61 -5.03 8.34
N ILE A 125 -4.87 -5.32 7.07
CA ILE A 125 -4.59 -6.64 6.46
C ILE A 125 -3.08 -6.85 6.32
N VAL A 126 -2.39 -5.88 5.72
CA VAL A 126 -0.96 -5.99 5.37
C VAL A 126 -0.07 -6.14 6.61
N PRO A 127 -0.19 -5.30 7.67
CA PRO A 127 0.58 -5.50 8.88
C PRO A 127 0.30 -6.83 9.59
N ASN A 128 -0.96 -7.25 9.68
CA ASN A 128 -1.31 -8.52 10.31
C ASN A 128 -0.70 -9.71 9.54
N LEU A 129 -0.87 -9.72 8.22
CA LEU A 129 -0.32 -10.76 7.37
C LEU A 129 1.22 -10.83 7.47
N TYR A 130 1.89 -9.68 7.49
CA TYR A 130 3.34 -9.61 7.64
C TYR A 130 3.80 -10.21 8.97
N GLN A 131 3.16 -9.84 10.08
CA GLN A 131 3.47 -10.40 11.40
C GLN A 131 3.27 -11.91 11.45
N LYS A 132 2.21 -12.42 10.83
CA LYS A 132 1.88 -13.86 10.83
C LYS A 132 2.76 -14.69 9.90
N CYS A 133 3.18 -14.11 8.78
CA CYS A 133 3.97 -14.79 7.76
C CYS A 133 5.48 -14.48 7.83
N GLY A 134 5.95 -13.75 8.86
CA GLY A 134 7.35 -13.32 8.96
C GLY A 134 8.36 -14.46 8.80
N GLN A 135 8.16 -15.57 9.52
CA GLN A 135 9.05 -16.72 9.41
C GLN A 135 9.00 -17.38 8.03
N PHE A 136 7.82 -17.44 7.41
CA PHE A 136 7.72 -17.93 6.03
C PHE A 136 8.55 -17.09 5.07
N ILE A 137 8.50 -15.75 5.22
CA ILE A 137 9.27 -14.82 4.39
C ILE A 137 10.76 -15.04 4.58
N GLU A 138 11.23 -15.18 5.82
CA GLU A 138 12.63 -15.46 6.13
C GLU A 138 13.09 -16.81 5.56
N ASN A 139 12.28 -17.84 5.66
CA ASN A 139 12.56 -19.16 5.08
C ASN A 139 12.67 -19.09 3.53
N GLU A 140 11.80 -18.30 2.86
CA GLU A 140 11.86 -18.10 1.42
C GLU A 140 13.13 -17.34 1.01
N ARG A 141 13.54 -16.32 1.79
CA ARG A 141 14.78 -15.56 1.58
C ARG A 141 16.01 -16.46 1.71
N TYR A 142 16.05 -17.24 2.78
CA TYR A 142 17.15 -18.18 3.04
C TYR A 142 17.27 -19.23 1.95
N SER A 143 16.15 -19.88 1.60
CA SER A 143 16.14 -20.97 0.60
C SER A 143 16.55 -20.52 -0.80
N ARG A 144 16.32 -19.25 -1.14
CA ARG A 144 16.69 -18.66 -2.43
C ARG A 144 18.03 -17.93 -2.42
N GLY A 145 18.60 -17.67 -1.26
CA GLY A 145 19.79 -16.83 -1.11
C GLY A 145 19.54 -15.37 -1.56
N ASP A 146 18.29 -14.90 -1.55
CA ASP A 146 17.90 -13.56 -1.98
C ASP A 146 17.07 -12.83 -0.92
N GLN A 147 17.66 -11.84 -0.28
CA GLN A 147 17.01 -11.01 0.76
C GLN A 147 15.92 -10.09 0.20
N ARG A 148 15.83 -9.93 -1.12
CA ARG A 148 14.83 -9.08 -1.77
C ARG A 148 13.48 -9.78 -1.98
N VAL A 149 13.38 -11.07 -1.62
CA VAL A 149 12.11 -11.79 -1.69
C VAL A 149 11.08 -11.09 -0.80
N PHE A 150 9.97 -10.66 -1.37
CA PHE A 150 8.90 -9.89 -0.72
C PHE A 150 9.39 -8.59 -0.06
N GLU A 151 10.39 -7.92 -0.65
CA GLU A 151 10.99 -6.70 -0.12
C GLU A 151 9.97 -5.55 -0.05
N ASN A 152 9.21 -5.33 -1.12
CA ASN A 152 8.26 -4.22 -1.17
C ASN A 152 7.07 -4.46 -0.23
N PHE A 153 6.56 -5.69 -0.15
CA PHE A 153 5.54 -6.07 0.83
C PHE A 153 6.03 -5.81 2.27
N SER A 154 7.20 -6.31 2.63
CA SER A 154 7.80 -6.12 3.96
C SER A 154 7.99 -4.65 4.30
N ARG A 155 8.53 -3.87 3.36
CA ARG A 155 8.77 -2.43 3.52
C ARG A 155 7.48 -1.65 3.80
N TYR A 156 6.43 -1.89 3.02
CA TYR A 156 5.15 -1.19 3.22
C TYR A 156 4.42 -1.67 4.47
N ALA A 157 4.54 -2.94 4.83
CA ALA A 157 4.03 -3.45 6.09
C ALA A 157 4.67 -2.73 7.30
N ASP A 158 5.98 -2.55 7.31
CA ASP A 158 6.69 -1.80 8.35
C ASP A 158 6.27 -0.33 8.42
N ILE A 159 6.15 0.35 7.27
CA ILE A 159 5.68 1.74 7.21
C ILE A 159 4.27 1.85 7.78
N TRP A 160 3.38 0.96 7.40
CA TRP A 160 1.99 0.99 7.82
C TRP A 160 1.79 0.57 9.29
N MET A 161 2.61 -0.33 9.82
CA MET A 161 2.63 -0.62 11.25
C MET A 161 2.97 0.63 12.08
N LYS A 162 3.98 1.39 11.68
CA LYS A 162 4.34 2.65 12.34
C LYS A 162 3.20 3.66 12.25
N ARG A 163 2.65 3.87 11.06
CA ARG A 163 1.51 4.78 10.85
C ARG A 163 0.31 4.41 11.73
N ASN A 164 -0.01 3.13 11.86
CA ASN A 164 -1.11 2.64 12.68
C ASN A 164 -0.84 2.85 14.18
N SER A 165 0.40 2.67 14.65
CA SER A 165 0.77 2.90 16.04
C SER A 165 0.66 4.38 16.42
N ASP A 166 1.13 5.28 15.56
CA ASP A 166 1.05 6.72 15.75
C ASP A 166 -0.40 7.20 15.80
N PHE A 167 -1.26 6.67 14.93
CA PHE A 167 -2.68 6.98 14.92
C PHE A 167 -3.38 6.56 16.23
N LYS A 168 -3.09 5.35 16.72
CA LYS A 168 -3.64 4.86 18.01
C LYS A 168 -3.18 5.72 19.19
N SER A 169 -1.91 6.10 19.22
CA SER A 169 -1.33 6.96 20.26
C SER A 169 -2.00 8.34 20.29
N ASN A 170 -2.12 8.99 19.13
CA ASN A 170 -2.74 10.30 19.02
C ASN A 170 -4.22 10.28 19.42
N ARG A 171 -4.95 9.23 19.06
CA ARG A 171 -6.35 9.06 19.46
C ARG A 171 -6.51 8.86 20.95
N ALA A 172 -5.64 8.08 21.59
CA ALA A 172 -5.65 7.88 23.05
C ALA A 172 -5.38 9.20 23.79
N GLN A 173 -4.43 10.00 23.32
CA GLN A 173 -4.14 11.33 23.90
C GLN A 173 -5.33 12.29 23.76
N ALA A 174 -5.96 12.35 22.58
CA ALA A 174 -7.13 13.20 22.34
C ALA A 174 -8.29 12.83 23.27
N THR A 175 -8.56 11.53 23.45
CA THR A 175 -9.62 11.04 24.36
C THR A 175 -9.32 11.39 25.82
N SER A 176 -8.06 11.30 26.27
CA SER A 176 -7.66 11.65 27.62
C SER A 176 -7.82 13.15 27.92
N MET A 177 -7.55 14.02 26.93
CA MET A 177 -7.76 15.47 27.05
C MET A 177 -9.22 15.88 27.12
N GLN A 178 -10.10 15.19 26.38
CA GLN A 178 -11.55 15.43 26.44
C GLN A 178 -12.16 14.99 27.78
N GLY A 179 -11.67 13.90 28.36
CA GLY A 179 -12.10 13.44 29.70
C GLY A 179 -11.79 14.45 30.81
N LYS A 180 -10.65 15.12 30.74
CA LYS A 180 -10.25 16.14 31.72
C LYS A 180 -11.07 17.43 31.66
N ARG A 181 -11.64 17.78 30.49
CA ARG A 181 -12.48 18.99 30.32
C ARG A 181 -13.91 18.83 30.83
N LYS A 182 -14.38 17.61 31.08
CA LYS A 182 -15.74 17.36 31.59
C LYS A 182 -15.83 17.29 33.12
N VAL A 183 -14.72 17.40 33.85
CA VAL A 183 -14.66 17.27 35.30
C VAL A 183 -14.44 18.65 35.99
N THR A 184 -14.34 19.71 35.21
CA THR A 184 -14.30 21.11 35.66
C THR A 184 -15.59 21.83 35.35
#